data_a0bf1952ff7601b03875aee5ceb226c2
#
_entry.id   a0bf1952ff7601b03875aee5ceb226c2
#
_cell.length_a   1.000
_cell.length_b   1.000
_cell.length_c   1.000
_cell.angle_alpha   90.00
_cell.angle_beta   90.00
_cell.angle_gamma   90.00
#
_symmetry.space_group_name_H-M   'P 1'
#
loop_
_entity.id
_entity.type
_entity.pdbx_description
1 polymer ?
#
loop_
_entity_poly.entity_id
_entity_poly.type
_entity_poly.pdbx_seq_one_letter_code
_entity_poly.pdbx_strand_id
1 'polypeptide(L)'
;MPGHDGTTLRPLSSQSDYEACIELQRKTWGRDFSDVVPLSILKITQKAGGIAAGAFAPDGRMLGFVHGLTGVRNGQVFHWSHMLAVDPEARDLGLGSRLKLYQREVLLGMGIGRVE
;
A
#
# COMPACT_ATOMS: atom_id res chain seq x y z
N MET A 1 -5.28 12.08 7.16
CA MET A 1 -6.28 12.35 8.21
C MET A 1 -6.79 11.03 8.79
N PRO A 2 -6.81 10.87 10.11
CA PRO A 2 -7.34 9.63 10.69
C PRO A 2 -8.86 9.54 10.51
N GLY A 3 -9.34 8.32 10.33
CA GLY A 3 -10.77 8.05 10.34
C GLY A 3 -11.32 8.14 11.76
N HIS A 4 -12.63 8.05 11.90
CA HIS A 4 -13.29 8.14 13.22
C HIS A 4 -12.94 6.96 14.15
N ASP A 5 -12.36 5.89 13.63
CA ASP A 5 -11.82 4.78 14.42
C ASP A 5 -10.34 5.00 14.78
N GLY A 6 -9.77 6.16 14.43
CA GLY A 6 -8.38 6.49 14.72
C GLY A 6 -7.38 5.91 13.72
N THR A 7 -7.83 5.18 12.69
CA THR A 7 -6.95 4.62 11.66
C THR A 7 -6.44 5.72 10.74
N THR A 8 -5.14 5.75 10.48
CA THR A 8 -4.50 6.70 9.57
C THR A 8 -4.02 5.96 8.33
N LEU A 9 -4.37 6.48 7.15
CA LEU A 9 -3.84 5.99 5.88
C LEU A 9 -2.78 6.98 5.41
N ARG A 10 -1.56 6.50 5.16
CA ARG A 10 -0.44 7.35 4.78
C ARG A 10 0.62 6.56 4.01
N PRO A 11 1.52 7.23 3.26
CA PRO A 11 2.65 6.55 2.64
C PRO A 11 3.55 5.90 3.70
N LEU A 12 4.23 4.83 3.31
CA LEU A 12 5.30 4.27 4.12
C LEU A 12 6.45 5.27 4.14
N SER A 13 7.10 5.46 5.29
CA SER A 13 8.16 6.47 5.40
C SER A 13 9.35 6.06 6.23
N SER A 14 9.18 5.23 7.25
CA SER A 14 10.25 4.83 8.15
C SER A 14 10.71 3.40 7.88
N GLN A 15 11.91 3.06 8.38
CA GLN A 15 12.41 1.70 8.32
C GLN A 15 11.40 0.72 8.92
N SER A 16 10.80 1.08 10.05
CA SER A 16 9.80 0.22 10.69
C SER A 16 8.53 0.07 9.86
N ASP A 17 8.13 1.09 9.09
CA ASP A 17 7.01 0.98 8.16
C ASP A 17 7.29 -0.07 7.08
N TYR A 18 8.47 -0.03 6.48
CA TYR A 18 8.85 -0.97 5.43
C TYR A 18 8.95 -2.39 5.98
N GLU A 19 9.53 -2.55 7.16
CA GLU A 19 9.63 -3.86 7.80
C GLU A 19 8.26 -4.43 8.15
N ALA A 20 7.35 -3.59 8.63
CA ALA A 20 5.97 -3.99 8.93
C ALA A 20 5.24 -4.45 7.66
N CYS A 21 5.46 -3.77 6.55
CA CYS A 21 4.87 -4.15 5.27
C CYS A 21 5.38 -5.52 4.82
N ILE A 22 6.68 -5.76 4.92
CA ILE A 22 7.27 -7.06 4.57
C ILE A 22 6.71 -8.16 5.47
N GLU A 23 6.60 -7.91 6.77
CA GLU A 23 6.07 -8.90 7.70
C GLU A 23 4.60 -9.20 7.40
N LEU A 24 3.80 -8.19 7.06
CA LEU A 24 2.40 -8.39 6.70
C LEU A 24 2.26 -9.20 5.40
N GLN A 25 3.17 -9.02 4.45
CA GLN A 25 3.21 -9.85 3.24
C GLN A 25 3.40 -11.33 3.61
N ARG A 26 4.36 -11.61 4.48
CA ARG A 26 4.63 -12.99 4.93
C ARG A 26 3.48 -13.58 5.73
N LYS A 27 2.87 -12.78 6.58
CA LYS A 27 1.71 -13.20 7.36
C LYS A 27 0.51 -13.54 6.45
N THR A 28 0.35 -12.80 5.37
CA THR A 28 -0.77 -12.96 4.44
C THR A 28 -0.57 -14.12 3.49
N TRP A 29 0.63 -14.26 2.91
CA TRP A 29 0.90 -15.23 1.84
C TRP A 29 1.85 -16.35 2.22
N GLY A 30 2.38 -16.35 3.44
CA GLY A 30 3.22 -17.41 3.98
C GLY A 30 4.70 -17.04 4.08
N ARG A 31 5.41 -17.71 4.98
CA ARG A 31 6.84 -17.44 5.21
C ARG A 31 7.71 -17.79 4.01
N ASP A 32 7.26 -18.75 3.19
CA ASP A 32 7.99 -19.17 2.00
C ASP A 32 7.57 -18.41 0.74
N PHE A 33 6.77 -17.35 0.90
CA PHE A 33 6.32 -16.54 -0.23
C PHE A 33 7.53 -15.91 -0.93
N SER A 34 7.76 -16.32 -2.19
CA SER A 34 8.95 -15.93 -2.94
C SER A 34 8.83 -14.56 -3.61
N ASP A 35 7.59 -14.04 -3.75
CA ASP A 35 7.34 -12.77 -4.45
C ASP A 35 7.18 -11.59 -3.50
N VAL A 36 7.75 -11.68 -2.31
CA VAL A 36 7.78 -10.57 -1.36
C VAL A 36 8.40 -9.34 -2.01
N VAL A 37 7.72 -8.20 -1.89
CA VAL A 37 8.28 -6.92 -2.33
C VAL A 37 9.25 -6.45 -1.24
N PRO A 38 10.57 -6.44 -1.53
CA PRO A 38 11.56 -6.09 -0.52
C PRO A 38 11.62 -4.58 -0.26
N LEU A 39 12.32 -4.22 0.79
CA LEU A 39 12.44 -2.84 1.25
C LEU A 39 12.91 -1.89 0.14
N SER A 40 13.93 -2.30 -0.61
CA SER A 40 14.47 -1.45 -1.69
C SER A 40 13.44 -1.16 -2.76
N ILE A 41 12.62 -2.14 -3.10
CA ILE A 41 11.59 -1.97 -4.12
C ILE A 41 10.43 -1.11 -3.60
N LEU A 42 10.06 -1.25 -2.32
CA LEU A 42 9.05 -0.38 -1.72
C LEU A 42 9.48 1.09 -1.80
N LYS A 43 10.75 1.37 -1.48
CA LYS A 43 11.30 2.72 -1.57
C LYS A 43 11.36 3.24 -3.00
N ILE A 44 11.86 2.43 -3.93
CA ILE A 44 11.98 2.80 -5.34
C ILE A 44 10.60 3.06 -5.94
N THR A 45 9.62 2.25 -5.58
CA THR A 45 8.22 2.43 -6.03
C THR A 45 7.74 3.85 -5.74
N GLN A 46 7.96 4.32 -4.52
CA GLN A 46 7.52 5.66 -4.14
C GLN A 46 8.26 6.75 -4.90
N LYS A 47 9.57 6.58 -5.10
CA LYS A 47 10.38 7.56 -5.82
C LYS A 47 10.03 7.62 -7.31
N ALA A 48 9.56 6.52 -7.86
CA ALA A 48 9.21 6.42 -9.28
C ALA A 48 7.74 6.74 -9.59
N GLY A 49 7.02 7.30 -8.63
CA GLY A 49 5.63 7.70 -8.85
C GLY A 49 4.61 6.58 -8.64
N GLY A 50 5.02 5.49 -7.99
CA GLY A 50 4.11 4.44 -7.58
C GLY A 50 3.57 4.67 -6.17
N ILE A 51 2.87 3.69 -5.64
CA ILE A 51 2.25 3.77 -4.32
C ILE A 51 2.76 2.64 -3.44
N ALA A 52 3.24 3.01 -2.26
CA ALA A 52 3.49 2.09 -1.15
C ALA A 52 2.97 2.80 0.11
N ALA A 53 1.81 2.38 0.57
CA ALA A 53 1.09 3.07 1.64
C ALA A 53 0.47 2.06 2.59
N GLY A 54 0.22 2.48 3.81
CA GLY A 54 -0.35 1.62 4.83
C GLY A 54 -1.48 2.27 5.61
N ALA A 55 -2.24 1.42 6.27
CA ALA A 55 -3.24 1.81 7.25
C ALA A 55 -2.68 1.47 8.62
N PHE A 56 -2.69 2.45 9.53
CA PHE A 56 -2.05 2.35 10.83
C PHE A 56 -3.07 2.60 11.95
N ALA A 57 -3.03 1.76 12.97
CA ALA A 57 -3.82 1.95 14.18
C ALA A 57 -3.31 3.16 14.97
N PRO A 58 -4.11 3.68 15.94
CA PRO A 58 -3.65 4.79 16.78
C PRO A 58 -2.33 4.52 17.52
N ASP A 59 -2.04 3.25 17.83
CA ASP A 59 -0.78 2.86 18.48
C ASP A 59 0.40 2.72 17.50
N GLY A 60 0.17 2.98 16.20
CA GLY A 60 1.21 2.89 15.18
C GLY A 60 1.36 1.54 14.50
N ARG A 61 0.60 0.53 14.93
CA ARG A 61 0.67 -0.80 14.33
C ARG A 61 0.05 -0.80 12.93
N MET A 62 0.74 -1.42 11.96
CA MET A 62 0.20 -1.54 10.60
C MET A 62 -0.94 -2.55 10.55
N LEU A 63 -2.07 -2.12 10.00
CA LEU A 63 -3.28 -2.94 9.86
C LEU A 63 -3.50 -3.41 8.43
N GLY A 64 -2.85 -2.79 7.48
CA GLY A 64 -2.96 -3.14 6.07
C GLY A 64 -2.03 -2.31 5.22
N PHE A 65 -1.84 -2.72 3.95
CA PHE A 65 -1.05 -1.93 3.02
C PHE A 65 -1.57 -2.09 1.60
N VAL A 66 -1.19 -1.14 0.74
CA VAL A 66 -1.44 -1.19 -0.70
C VAL A 66 -0.13 -0.86 -1.42
N HIS A 67 0.16 -1.60 -2.49
CA HIS A 67 1.35 -1.40 -3.31
C HIS A 67 0.95 -1.43 -4.78
N GLY A 68 1.46 -0.48 -5.55
CA GLY A 68 1.24 -0.43 -6.99
C GLY A 68 2.38 0.27 -7.69
N LEU A 69 2.57 -0.10 -8.95
CA LEU A 69 3.65 0.41 -9.79
C LEU A 69 3.07 1.30 -10.89
N THR A 70 3.71 2.42 -11.13
CA THR A 70 3.34 3.31 -12.23
C THR A 70 4.29 3.08 -13.38
N GLY A 71 3.74 2.90 -14.58
CA GLY A 71 4.52 2.64 -15.77
C GLY A 71 3.99 3.37 -16.99
N VAL A 72 4.66 3.14 -18.11
CA VAL A 72 4.27 3.71 -19.40
C VAL A 72 4.16 2.57 -20.41
N ARG A 73 3.04 2.55 -21.13
CA ARG A 73 2.81 1.59 -22.20
C ARG A 73 2.15 2.30 -23.38
N ASN A 74 2.73 2.17 -24.56
CA ASN A 74 2.23 2.84 -25.77
C ASN A 74 2.10 4.36 -25.58
N GLY A 75 3.08 4.96 -24.88
CA GLY A 75 3.07 6.41 -24.63
C GLY A 75 2.09 6.87 -23.56
N GLN A 76 1.39 5.98 -22.89
CA GLN A 76 0.40 6.34 -21.89
C GLN A 76 0.82 5.87 -20.50
N VAL A 77 0.65 6.76 -19.51
CA VAL A 77 0.92 6.43 -18.12
C VAL A 77 -0.22 5.61 -17.56
N PHE A 78 0.12 4.55 -16.84
CA PHE A 78 -0.87 3.73 -16.14
C PHE A 78 -0.33 3.28 -14.81
N HIS A 79 -1.21 2.84 -13.92
CA HIS A 79 -0.85 2.30 -12.62
C HIS A 79 -1.26 0.84 -12.55
N TRP A 80 -0.32 -0.02 -12.20
CA TRP A 80 -0.58 -1.45 -11.98
C TRP A 80 -0.77 -1.66 -10.49
N SER A 81 -1.99 -2.00 -10.09
CA SER A 81 -2.30 -2.31 -8.70
C SER A 81 -1.79 -3.72 -8.40
N HIS A 82 -0.71 -3.80 -7.62
CA HIS A 82 0.05 -5.03 -7.46
C HIS A 82 -0.39 -5.86 -6.26
N MET A 83 -0.43 -5.24 -5.07
CA MET A 83 -0.76 -5.95 -3.83
C MET A 83 -1.63 -5.12 -2.93
N LEU A 84 -2.51 -5.81 -2.21
CA LEU A 84 -3.26 -5.24 -1.11
C LEU A 84 -3.42 -6.34 -0.07
N ALA A 85 -3.13 -6.03 1.18
CA ALA A 85 -3.36 -6.97 2.28
C ALA A 85 -3.90 -6.23 3.48
N VAL A 86 -4.77 -6.90 4.23
CA VAL A 86 -5.32 -6.41 5.48
C VAL A 86 -5.07 -7.47 6.54
N ASP A 87 -4.54 -7.06 7.70
CA ASP A 87 -4.32 -7.96 8.82
C ASP A 87 -5.66 -8.61 9.18
N PRO A 88 -5.71 -9.94 9.36
CA PRO A 88 -6.96 -10.62 9.71
C PRO A 88 -7.64 -10.05 10.95
N GLU A 89 -6.89 -9.53 11.90
CA GLU A 89 -7.42 -8.93 13.13
C GLU A 89 -8.13 -7.61 12.88
N ALA A 90 -7.95 -7.00 11.71
CA ALA A 90 -8.50 -5.68 11.38
C ALA A 90 -9.53 -5.72 10.24
N ARG A 91 -10.03 -6.90 9.88
CA ARG A 91 -10.94 -7.04 8.73
C ARG A 91 -12.29 -6.36 8.90
N ASP A 92 -12.70 -6.13 10.14
CA ASP A 92 -13.99 -5.49 10.42
C ASP A 92 -14.01 -3.98 10.19
N LEU A 93 -12.86 -3.39 9.84
CA LEU A 93 -12.74 -1.93 9.68
C LEU A 93 -12.94 -1.46 8.23
N GLY A 94 -13.20 -2.37 7.29
CA GLY A 94 -13.38 -2.02 5.88
C GLY A 94 -12.11 -1.47 5.24
N LEU A 95 -10.93 -1.90 5.70
CA LEU A 95 -9.64 -1.32 5.29
C LEU A 95 -9.31 -1.60 3.82
N GLY A 96 -9.74 -2.74 3.27
CA GLY A 96 -9.51 -3.03 1.86
C GLY A 96 -10.08 -1.94 0.96
N SER A 97 -11.35 -1.58 1.19
CA SER A 97 -12.01 -0.51 0.45
C SER A 97 -11.37 0.85 0.71
N ARG A 98 -11.02 1.13 1.96
CA ARG A 98 -10.39 2.42 2.34
C ARG A 98 -9.03 2.58 1.68
N LEU A 99 -8.23 1.51 1.64
CA LEU A 99 -6.92 1.54 0.98
C LEU A 99 -7.08 1.72 -0.54
N LYS A 100 -8.07 1.09 -1.16
CA LYS A 100 -8.34 1.27 -2.58
C LYS A 100 -8.78 2.69 -2.90
N LEU A 101 -9.63 3.28 -2.08
CA LEU A 101 -10.05 4.67 -2.26
C LEU A 101 -8.88 5.63 -2.07
N TYR A 102 -8.03 5.37 -1.08
CA TYR A 102 -6.81 6.14 -0.87
C TYR A 102 -5.91 6.08 -2.12
N GLN A 103 -5.67 4.87 -2.64
CA GLN A 103 -4.88 4.67 -3.85
C GLN A 103 -5.45 5.49 -5.01
N ARG A 104 -6.76 5.42 -5.21
CA ARG A 104 -7.44 6.18 -6.26
C ARG A 104 -7.24 7.68 -6.11
N GLU A 105 -7.41 8.21 -4.91
CA GLU A 105 -7.26 9.65 -4.66
C GLU A 105 -5.84 10.12 -4.92
N VAL A 106 -4.83 9.35 -4.51
CA VAL A 106 -3.43 9.69 -4.76
C VAL A 106 -3.15 9.70 -6.26
N LEU A 107 -3.63 8.69 -6.99
CA LEU A 107 -3.42 8.59 -8.45
C LEU A 107 -4.08 9.74 -9.19
N LEU A 108 -5.30 10.11 -8.82
CA LEU A 108 -5.98 11.25 -9.43
C LEU A 108 -5.22 12.55 -9.18
N GLY A 109 -4.67 12.70 -7.98
CA GLY A 109 -3.81 13.86 -7.65
C GLY A 109 -2.53 13.90 -8.47
N MET A 110 -2.03 12.77 -8.93
CA MET A 110 -0.88 12.67 -9.83
C MET A 110 -1.24 12.84 -11.30
N GLY A 111 -2.53 12.92 -11.64
CA GLY A 111 -2.97 12.97 -13.02
C GLY A 111 -3.05 11.61 -13.71
N ILE A 112 -3.05 10.52 -12.94
CA ILE A 112 -3.11 9.15 -13.48
C ILE A 112 -4.55 8.66 -13.43
N GLY A 113 -5.15 8.46 -14.60
CA GLY A 113 -6.55 8.03 -14.69
C GLY A 113 -6.76 6.58 -15.08
N ARG A 114 -5.68 5.82 -15.30
CA ARG A 114 -5.78 4.42 -15.73
C ARG A 114 -5.11 3.49 -14.72
N VAL A 115 -5.88 2.54 -14.20
CA VAL A 115 -5.42 1.52 -13.25
C VAL A 115 -5.72 0.13 -13.82
N GLU A 116 -4.73 -0.74 -13.72
CA GLU A 116 -4.87 -2.13 -14.16
C GLU A 116 -4.55 -3.12 -13.04
#